data_92409e85b3b37c4718c3e6a54fc80174
#
_entry.id   92409e85b3b37c4718c3e6a54fc80174
#
_cell.length_a   1.000
_cell.length_b   1.000
_cell.length_c   1.000
_cell.angle_alpha   90.00
_cell.angle_beta   90.00
_cell.angle_gamma   90.00
#
_symmetry.space_group_name_H-M   'P 1'
#
loop_
_entity.id
_entity.type
_entity.pdbx_description
1 polymer ?
#
loop_
_entity_poly.entity_id
_entity_poly.type
_entity_poly.pdbx_seq_one_letter_code
_entity_poly.pdbx_strand_id
1 'polypeptide(L)'
;MTEEESKAKWDRHYFNESDGGGAYEFLTKAKYLIEEKFGSGYFSAADFAGGSGDTALWLSQQGFDTSLIELSTEAIGIAQSKARESNLSLKTIYHDLESSKPLVSSWDLVVCSNFFDRRLFRMFDRYVKPGGLLFVRVATTTNLERNVRPGKRFLAEPDELLVLCKDFQIISHEEEWFQDRHEARLVGCLPEPLTNRN
;
A
#
# COMPACT_ATOMS: atom_id res chain seq x y z
N MET A 1 -10.71 -7.87 17.41
CA MET A 1 -9.39 -7.58 17.99
C MET A 1 -9.40 -6.08 18.26
N THR A 2 -8.99 -5.64 19.43
CA THR A 2 -8.86 -4.22 19.76
C THR A 2 -7.63 -3.63 19.05
N GLU A 3 -7.54 -2.29 18.96
CA GLU A 3 -6.36 -1.61 18.41
C GLU A 3 -5.07 -2.03 19.17
N GLU A 4 -5.15 -2.09 20.50
CA GLU A 4 -4.01 -2.51 21.35
C GLU A 4 -3.59 -3.95 21.09
N GLU A 5 -4.52 -4.88 20.91
CA GLU A 5 -4.21 -6.28 20.58
C GLU A 5 -3.57 -6.40 19.19
N SER A 6 -4.08 -5.64 18.22
CA SER A 6 -3.52 -5.57 16.87
C SER A 6 -2.11 -4.99 16.89
N LYS A 7 -1.93 -3.85 17.57
CA LYS A 7 -0.63 -3.21 17.75
C LYS A 7 0.39 -4.18 18.39
N ALA A 8 0.05 -4.77 19.54
CA ALA A 8 0.95 -5.69 20.25
C ALA A 8 1.32 -6.92 19.42
N LYS A 9 0.40 -7.40 18.55
CA LYS A 9 0.69 -8.48 17.61
C LYS A 9 1.74 -8.06 16.58
N TRP A 10 1.58 -6.89 15.96
CA TRP A 10 2.47 -6.40 14.91
C TRP A 10 3.80 -5.94 15.48
N ASP A 11 3.85 -5.28 16.64
CA ASP A 11 5.10 -4.94 17.33
C ASP A 11 5.94 -6.21 17.61
N ARG A 12 5.30 -7.30 18.07
CA ARG A 12 6.00 -8.57 18.29
C ARG A 12 6.50 -9.20 16.99
N HIS A 13 5.75 -9.06 15.89
CA HIS A 13 6.17 -9.53 14.56
C HIS A 13 7.45 -8.81 14.14
N TYR A 14 7.46 -7.48 14.14
CA TYR A 14 8.62 -6.70 13.71
C TYR A 14 9.81 -6.75 14.66
N PHE A 15 9.59 -7.09 15.92
CA PHE A 15 10.68 -7.36 16.86
C PHE A 15 11.45 -8.67 16.52
N ASN A 16 10.75 -9.68 15.96
CA ASN A 16 11.31 -11.00 15.70
C ASN A 16 11.70 -11.26 14.24
N GLU A 17 11.09 -10.56 13.29
CA GLU A 17 11.22 -10.84 11.87
C GLU A 17 11.42 -9.53 11.09
N SER A 18 12.38 -9.51 10.17
CA SER A 18 12.48 -8.45 9.16
C SER A 18 11.61 -8.83 7.96
N ASP A 19 10.68 -7.95 7.57
CA ASP A 19 9.88 -8.16 6.37
C ASP A 19 10.75 -8.24 5.11
N GLY A 20 10.51 -9.25 4.30
CA GLY A 20 11.15 -9.39 3.00
C GLY A 20 10.45 -8.56 1.91
N GLY A 21 11.22 -7.79 1.16
CA GLY A 21 10.89 -6.75 0.19
C GLY A 21 9.98 -7.05 -1.00
N GLY A 22 8.94 -7.88 -0.87
CA GLY A 22 8.08 -8.28 -2.00
C GLY A 22 7.23 -7.18 -2.65
N ALA A 23 6.84 -6.12 -1.91
CA ALA A 23 6.09 -5.00 -2.48
C ALA A 23 6.96 -4.13 -3.39
N TYR A 24 8.20 -3.95 -3.02
CA TYR A 24 9.23 -3.26 -3.77
C TYR A 24 9.43 -3.84 -5.19
N GLU A 25 9.43 -5.17 -5.34
CA GLU A 25 9.57 -5.81 -6.66
C GLU A 25 8.43 -5.43 -7.61
N PHE A 26 7.18 -5.43 -7.12
CA PHE A 26 6.02 -5.03 -7.92
C PHE A 26 6.12 -3.57 -8.37
N LEU A 27 6.49 -2.66 -7.47
CA LEU A 27 6.69 -1.24 -7.80
C LEU A 27 7.85 -1.01 -8.75
N THR A 28 8.95 -1.74 -8.58
CA THR A 28 10.11 -1.62 -9.47
C THR A 28 9.76 -2.02 -10.90
N LYS A 29 8.95 -3.07 -11.08
CA LYS A 29 8.45 -3.48 -12.40
C LYS A 29 7.54 -2.43 -13.04
N ALA A 30 6.78 -1.69 -12.23
CA ALA A 30 5.87 -0.65 -12.68
C ALA A 30 6.49 0.77 -12.64
N LYS A 31 7.80 0.88 -12.43
CA LYS A 31 8.50 2.18 -12.30
C LYS A 31 8.26 3.09 -13.50
N TYR A 32 8.19 2.55 -14.71
CA TYR A 32 7.92 3.31 -15.92
C TYR A 32 6.57 4.06 -15.88
N LEU A 33 5.53 3.47 -15.29
CA LEU A 33 4.21 4.13 -15.11
C LEU A 33 4.32 5.33 -14.16
N ILE A 34 5.13 5.19 -13.11
CA ILE A 34 5.39 6.27 -12.15
C ILE A 34 6.16 7.40 -12.84
N GLU A 35 7.21 7.08 -13.59
CA GLU A 35 8.02 8.05 -14.31
C GLU A 35 7.22 8.76 -15.41
N GLU A 36 6.43 8.04 -16.19
CA GLU A 36 5.54 8.59 -17.22
C GLU A 36 4.51 9.56 -16.62
N LYS A 37 3.90 9.17 -15.48
CA LYS A 37 2.83 9.94 -14.86
C LYS A 37 3.33 11.19 -14.15
N PHE A 38 4.42 11.08 -13.40
CA PHE A 38 4.86 12.13 -12.49
C PHE A 38 6.10 12.89 -12.98
N GLY A 39 6.94 12.27 -13.81
CA GLY A 39 8.14 12.93 -14.34
C GLY A 39 9.03 13.49 -13.22
N SER A 40 9.45 14.75 -13.36
CA SER A 40 10.35 15.44 -12.43
C SER A 40 9.62 16.42 -11.49
N GLY A 41 8.30 16.32 -11.34
CA GLY A 41 7.51 17.17 -10.46
C GLY A 41 7.70 16.85 -8.97
N TYR A 42 7.16 17.73 -8.10
CA TYR A 42 7.09 17.48 -6.67
C TYR A 42 5.73 16.84 -6.33
N PHE A 43 5.76 15.59 -5.98
CA PHE A 43 4.56 14.79 -5.71
C PHE A 43 4.65 14.10 -4.35
N SER A 44 3.49 13.81 -3.78
CA SER A 44 3.35 13.10 -2.51
C SER A 44 3.02 11.64 -2.72
N ALA A 45 3.58 10.77 -1.87
CA ALA A 45 3.24 9.35 -1.88
C ALA A 45 2.91 8.85 -0.46
N ALA A 46 2.11 7.80 -0.38
CA ALA A 46 1.84 7.12 0.87
C ALA A 46 1.96 5.60 0.72
N ASP A 47 2.58 4.98 1.73
CA ASP A 47 2.66 3.53 1.91
C ASP A 47 1.75 3.13 3.07
N PHE A 48 0.65 2.47 2.74
CA PHE A 48 -0.41 2.05 3.67
C PHE A 48 -0.08 0.66 4.23
N ALA A 49 -0.04 0.53 5.55
CA ALA A 49 0.45 -0.64 6.27
C ALA A 49 1.86 -1.02 5.80
N GLY A 50 2.74 -0.02 5.69
CA GLY A 50 4.04 -0.17 5.03
C GLY A 50 5.12 -0.84 5.89
N GLY A 51 4.78 -1.31 7.10
CA GLY A 51 5.66 -2.09 7.95
C GLY A 51 6.98 -1.37 8.25
N SER A 52 8.10 -2.05 8.05
CA SER A 52 9.45 -1.52 8.26
C SER A 52 9.90 -0.49 7.21
N GLY A 53 9.00 -0.06 6.31
CA GLY A 53 9.15 1.11 5.45
C GLY A 53 9.96 0.91 4.18
N ASP A 54 10.24 -0.31 3.74
CA ASP A 54 11.07 -0.55 2.56
C ASP A 54 10.47 0.07 1.28
N THR A 55 9.15 -0.05 1.10
CA THR A 55 8.42 0.61 0.01
C THR A 55 8.42 2.13 0.16
N ALA A 56 8.14 2.63 1.36
CA ALA A 56 8.14 4.07 1.64
C ALA A 56 9.51 4.71 1.38
N LEU A 57 10.59 4.04 1.77
CA LEU A 57 11.96 4.50 1.51
C LEU A 57 12.30 4.50 0.02
N TRP A 58 11.87 3.46 -0.71
CA TRP A 58 12.04 3.46 -2.16
C TRP A 58 11.29 4.62 -2.83
N LEU A 59 10.05 4.91 -2.43
CA LEU A 59 9.29 6.07 -2.92
C LEU A 59 10.02 7.39 -2.62
N SER A 60 10.58 7.53 -1.42
CA SER A 60 11.39 8.68 -1.05
C SER A 60 12.65 8.81 -1.92
N GLN A 61 13.32 7.69 -2.26
CA GLN A 61 14.44 7.66 -3.21
C GLN A 61 14.05 8.07 -4.63
N GLN A 62 12.78 7.83 -5.04
CA GLN A 62 12.26 8.32 -6.32
C GLN A 62 11.86 9.81 -6.29
N GLY A 63 12.04 10.49 -5.15
CA GLY A 63 11.79 11.94 -5.01
C GLY A 63 10.40 12.32 -4.53
N PHE A 64 9.57 11.35 -4.08
CA PHE A 64 8.28 11.67 -3.48
C PHE A 64 8.42 12.22 -2.05
N ASP A 65 7.53 13.18 -1.69
CA ASP A 65 7.26 13.51 -0.30
C ASP A 65 6.44 12.38 0.33
N THR A 66 7.14 11.44 0.98
CA THR A 66 6.58 10.13 1.35
C THR A 66 6.09 10.08 2.78
N SER A 67 4.90 9.52 2.96
CA SER A 67 4.28 9.19 4.25
C SER A 67 4.17 7.67 4.41
N LEU A 68 4.68 7.14 5.52
CA LEU A 68 4.44 5.77 5.98
C LEU A 68 3.27 5.78 6.95
N ILE A 69 2.22 5.02 6.67
CA ILE A 69 1.06 4.82 7.54
C ILE A 69 1.16 3.42 8.15
N GLU A 70 1.34 3.35 9.46
CA GLU A 70 1.58 2.06 10.15
C GLU A 70 1.03 2.09 11.58
N LEU A 71 0.59 0.94 12.07
CA LEU A 71 0.08 0.73 13.43
C LEU A 71 1.19 0.33 14.40
N SER A 72 2.20 -0.43 13.94
CA SER A 72 3.29 -0.90 14.79
C SER A 72 4.30 0.22 15.05
N THR A 73 4.48 0.56 16.32
CA THR A 73 5.51 1.53 16.73
C THR A 73 6.93 1.00 16.55
N GLU A 74 7.12 -0.32 16.63
CA GLU A 74 8.39 -0.99 16.34
C GLU A 74 8.74 -0.85 14.85
N ALA A 75 7.79 -1.15 13.97
CA ALA A 75 7.97 -0.98 12.52
C ALA A 75 8.30 0.47 12.15
N ILE A 76 7.56 1.44 12.70
CA ILE A 76 7.83 2.88 12.52
C ILE A 76 9.26 3.22 12.97
N GLY A 77 9.70 2.72 14.13
CA GLY A 77 11.06 2.94 14.64
C GLY A 77 12.14 2.41 13.70
N ILE A 78 11.93 1.21 13.15
CA ILE A 78 12.82 0.61 12.15
C ILE A 78 12.86 1.46 10.88
N ALA A 79 11.71 1.85 10.34
CA ALA A 79 11.62 2.69 9.13
C ALA A 79 12.33 4.04 9.30
N GLN A 80 12.14 4.69 10.45
CA GLN A 80 12.81 5.96 10.77
C GLN A 80 14.33 5.80 10.90
N SER A 81 14.81 4.68 11.42
CA SER A 81 16.26 4.38 11.50
C SER A 81 16.85 4.19 10.11
N LYS A 82 16.22 3.36 9.28
CA LYS A 82 16.62 3.17 7.86
C LYS A 82 16.62 4.49 7.08
N ALA A 83 15.61 5.36 7.30
CA ALA A 83 15.53 6.66 6.64
C ALA A 83 16.73 7.56 7.02
N ARG A 84 17.06 7.64 8.31
CA ARG A 84 18.23 8.41 8.78
C ARG A 84 19.55 7.89 8.22
N GLU A 85 19.75 6.57 8.24
CA GLU A 85 20.94 5.92 7.71
C GLU A 85 21.14 6.17 6.20
N SER A 86 20.03 6.29 5.48
CA SER A 86 20.02 6.55 4.03
C SER A 86 19.94 8.04 3.67
N ASN A 87 19.91 8.95 4.64
CA ASN A 87 19.67 10.40 4.45
C ASN A 87 18.38 10.72 3.66
N LEU A 88 17.32 9.94 3.91
CA LEU A 88 16.02 10.13 3.27
C LEU A 88 15.04 10.84 4.21
N SER A 89 14.16 11.66 3.63
CA SER A 89 13.02 12.22 4.36
C SER A 89 11.86 11.23 4.36
N LEU A 90 11.32 10.90 5.53
CA LEU A 90 10.17 10.03 5.68
C LEU A 90 9.24 10.58 6.76
N LYS A 91 8.00 10.87 6.39
CA LYS A 91 6.93 11.16 7.34
C LYS A 91 6.34 9.86 7.84
N THR A 92 6.09 9.74 9.14
CA THR A 92 5.44 8.57 9.71
C THR A 92 4.12 8.97 10.36
N ILE A 93 3.06 8.22 10.09
CA ILE A 93 1.71 8.44 10.62
C ILE A 93 1.31 7.15 11.35
N TYR A 94 1.27 7.23 12.69
CA TYR A 94 0.69 6.16 13.50
C TYR A 94 -0.82 6.12 13.27
N HIS A 95 -1.32 5.02 12.70
CA HIS A 95 -2.74 4.88 12.40
C HIS A 95 -3.17 3.43 12.29
N ASP A 96 -4.31 3.09 12.93
CA ASP A 96 -4.98 1.81 12.72
C ASP A 96 -5.90 1.88 11.50
N LEU A 97 -5.47 1.27 10.40
CA LEU A 97 -6.24 1.21 9.15
C LEU A 97 -7.50 0.34 9.24
N GLU A 98 -7.60 -0.54 10.25
CA GLU A 98 -8.83 -1.28 10.56
C GLU A 98 -9.79 -0.45 11.44
N SER A 99 -9.40 0.73 11.90
CA SER A 99 -10.26 1.62 12.70
C SER A 99 -11.33 2.31 11.85
N SER A 100 -12.35 2.87 12.52
CA SER A 100 -13.39 3.67 11.86
C SER A 100 -12.99 5.12 11.60
N LYS A 101 -11.82 5.55 12.08
CA LYS A 101 -11.34 6.92 11.90
C LYS A 101 -10.65 7.03 10.54
N PRO A 102 -11.17 7.82 9.59
CA PRO A 102 -10.48 8.03 8.32
C PRO A 102 -9.25 8.92 8.49
N LEU A 103 -8.24 8.74 7.64
CA LEU A 103 -7.17 9.71 7.44
C LEU A 103 -7.74 10.98 6.77
N VAL A 104 -7.18 12.14 7.10
CA VAL A 104 -7.62 13.44 6.55
C VAL A 104 -6.59 13.94 5.53
N SER A 105 -6.08 13.05 4.70
CA SER A 105 -5.04 13.39 3.71
C SER A 105 -5.23 12.56 2.46
N SER A 106 -4.76 13.09 1.33
CA SER A 106 -4.70 12.38 0.05
C SER A 106 -3.34 12.62 -0.61
N TRP A 107 -2.94 11.67 -1.44
CA TRP A 107 -1.61 11.62 -2.06
C TRP A 107 -1.72 11.44 -3.57
N ASP A 108 -0.66 11.82 -4.28
CA ASP A 108 -0.57 11.62 -5.73
C ASP A 108 -0.36 10.14 -6.07
N LEU A 109 0.31 9.40 -5.18
CA LEU A 109 0.55 7.98 -5.30
C LEU A 109 0.24 7.28 -3.97
N VAL A 110 -0.59 6.24 -3.98
CA VAL A 110 -0.86 5.38 -2.82
C VAL A 110 -0.44 3.96 -3.14
N VAL A 111 0.31 3.36 -2.23
CA VAL A 111 0.68 1.94 -2.26
C VAL A 111 0.08 1.25 -1.04
N CYS A 112 -0.45 0.04 -1.23
CA CYS A 112 -0.88 -0.83 -0.16
C CYS A 112 -0.54 -2.28 -0.51
N SER A 113 0.40 -2.86 0.22
CA SER A 113 0.89 -4.21 -0.05
C SER A 113 0.81 -5.11 1.17
N ASN A 114 0.42 -6.37 0.95
CA ASN A 114 0.31 -7.38 2.01
C ASN A 114 -0.71 -7.05 3.13
N PHE A 115 -1.52 -6.03 2.95
CA PHE A 115 -2.61 -5.67 3.85
C PHE A 115 -3.92 -5.68 3.08
N PHE A 116 -4.96 -6.27 3.66
CA PHE A 116 -6.27 -6.35 3.04
C PHE A 116 -7.39 -6.11 4.05
N ASP A 117 -8.07 -4.98 3.90
CA ASP A 117 -9.33 -4.68 4.57
C ASP A 117 -10.33 -4.11 3.55
N ARG A 118 -11.48 -4.76 3.42
CA ARG A 118 -12.50 -4.41 2.41
C ARG A 118 -13.08 -3.02 2.58
N ARG A 119 -13.06 -2.46 3.81
CA ARG A 119 -13.56 -1.10 4.07
C ARG A 119 -12.54 -0.08 3.59
N LEU A 120 -11.26 -0.30 3.91
CA LEU A 120 -10.18 0.56 3.44
C LEU A 120 -10.16 0.60 1.90
N PHE A 121 -10.24 -0.56 1.26
CA PHE A 121 -10.15 -0.65 -0.20
C PHE A 121 -11.28 0.09 -0.92
N ARG A 122 -12.49 0.14 -0.34
CA ARG A 122 -13.60 0.96 -0.85
C ARG A 122 -13.44 2.47 -0.64
N MET A 123 -12.41 2.88 0.09
CA MET A 123 -12.15 4.28 0.44
C MET A 123 -10.88 4.83 -0.19
N PHE A 124 -10.18 4.06 -1.01
CA PHE A 124 -8.95 4.54 -1.65
C PHE A 124 -9.18 5.75 -2.57
N ASP A 125 -10.38 5.89 -3.15
CA ASP A 125 -10.79 7.10 -3.87
C ASP A 125 -10.67 8.39 -3.07
N ARG A 126 -10.73 8.31 -1.72
CA ARG A 126 -10.55 9.45 -0.81
C ARG A 126 -9.10 9.74 -0.48
N TYR A 127 -8.22 8.75 -0.66
CA TYR A 127 -6.82 8.84 -0.30
C TYR A 127 -5.90 9.07 -1.49
N VAL A 128 -6.40 8.82 -2.68
CA VAL A 128 -5.73 9.14 -3.94
C VAL A 128 -6.28 10.46 -4.47
N LYS A 129 -5.41 11.40 -4.83
CA LYS A 129 -5.84 12.65 -5.49
C LYS A 129 -6.38 12.35 -6.90
N PRO A 130 -7.31 13.17 -7.43
CA PRO A 130 -7.70 13.08 -8.84
C PRO A 130 -6.46 13.06 -9.75
N GLY A 131 -6.46 12.18 -10.73
CA GLY A 131 -5.31 11.93 -11.60
C GLY A 131 -4.18 11.10 -10.94
N GLY A 132 -4.25 10.80 -9.65
CA GLY A 132 -3.25 10.03 -8.93
C GLY A 132 -3.33 8.52 -9.18
N LEU A 133 -2.31 7.80 -8.71
CA LEU A 133 -2.18 6.36 -8.90
C LEU A 133 -2.39 5.58 -7.59
N LEU A 134 -3.01 4.42 -7.71
CA LEU A 134 -3.14 3.40 -6.68
C LEU A 134 -2.41 2.14 -7.10
N PHE A 135 -1.54 1.63 -6.24
CA PHE A 135 -0.87 0.34 -6.38
C PHE A 135 -1.27 -0.55 -5.22
N VAL A 136 -1.92 -1.67 -5.49
CA VAL A 136 -2.29 -2.65 -4.46
C VAL A 136 -1.83 -4.05 -4.83
N ARG A 137 -1.42 -4.79 -3.80
CA ARG A 137 -0.97 -6.18 -3.90
C ARG A 137 -1.43 -6.93 -2.67
N VAL A 138 -2.24 -7.98 -2.86
CA VAL A 138 -2.80 -8.78 -1.78
C VAL A 138 -2.81 -10.26 -2.14
N ALA A 139 -2.74 -11.14 -1.14
CA ALA A 139 -2.97 -12.56 -1.37
C ALA A 139 -4.46 -12.83 -1.62
N THR A 140 -4.77 -13.81 -2.47
CA THR A 140 -6.14 -14.25 -2.75
C THR A 140 -6.49 -15.53 -2.03
N THR A 141 -7.76 -15.90 -2.02
CA THR A 141 -8.24 -17.16 -1.41
C THR A 141 -7.65 -18.40 -2.08
N THR A 142 -7.24 -18.33 -3.36
CA THR A 142 -6.50 -19.39 -4.06
C THR A 142 -5.18 -19.74 -3.37
N ASN A 143 -4.59 -18.78 -2.64
CA ASN A 143 -3.38 -19.02 -1.84
C ASN A 143 -3.56 -20.18 -0.83
N LEU A 144 -4.79 -20.43 -0.36
CA LEU A 144 -5.09 -21.52 0.59
C LEU A 144 -4.92 -22.93 0.00
N GLU A 145 -4.79 -23.06 -1.32
CA GLU A 145 -4.47 -24.35 -1.95
C GLU A 145 -3.07 -24.85 -1.57
N ARG A 146 -2.15 -23.95 -1.24
CA ARG A 146 -0.76 -24.28 -0.90
C ARG A 146 -0.33 -23.78 0.48
N ASN A 147 -1.00 -22.75 1.00
CA ASN A 147 -0.58 -22.05 2.21
C ASN A 147 -1.73 -21.95 3.21
N VAL A 148 -1.49 -22.32 4.47
CA VAL A 148 -2.49 -22.19 5.55
C VAL A 148 -2.63 -20.78 6.08
N ARG A 149 -1.76 -19.84 5.66
CA ARG A 149 -1.76 -18.43 6.08
C ARG A 149 -1.56 -17.52 4.87
N PRO A 150 -2.04 -16.25 4.96
CA PRO A 150 -2.87 -15.68 6.01
C PRO A 150 -4.27 -16.32 6.06
N GLY A 151 -4.99 -16.11 7.17
CA GLY A 151 -6.38 -16.59 7.31
C GLY A 151 -7.32 -15.93 6.31
N LYS A 152 -8.43 -16.61 5.95
CA LYS A 152 -9.37 -16.22 4.88
C LYS A 152 -9.83 -14.75 4.92
N ARG A 153 -10.02 -14.16 6.11
CA ARG A 153 -10.45 -12.75 6.23
C ARG A 153 -9.47 -11.73 5.61
N PHE A 154 -8.20 -12.12 5.48
CA PHE A 154 -7.11 -11.28 4.95
C PHE A 154 -6.78 -11.62 3.49
N LEU A 155 -7.65 -12.37 2.83
CA LEU A 155 -7.49 -12.80 1.46
C LEU A 155 -8.60 -12.21 0.60
N ALA A 156 -8.25 -11.73 -0.59
CA ALA A 156 -9.22 -11.30 -1.58
C ALA A 156 -9.84 -12.52 -2.28
N GLU A 157 -11.13 -12.48 -2.56
CA GLU A 157 -11.74 -13.44 -3.48
C GLU A 157 -11.26 -13.13 -4.91
N PRO A 158 -11.36 -14.08 -5.85
CA PRO A 158 -11.01 -13.83 -7.25
C PRO A 158 -11.71 -12.58 -7.81
N ASP A 159 -10.98 -11.76 -8.54
CA ASP A 159 -11.44 -10.48 -9.13
C ASP A 159 -12.00 -9.44 -8.13
N GLU A 160 -11.91 -9.68 -6.82
CA GLU A 160 -12.48 -8.79 -5.81
C GLU A 160 -11.87 -7.38 -5.87
N LEU A 161 -10.57 -7.26 -6.22
CA LEU A 161 -9.92 -5.95 -6.33
C LEU A 161 -10.60 -5.07 -7.39
N LEU A 162 -11.06 -5.63 -8.50
CA LEU A 162 -11.77 -4.87 -9.55
C LEU A 162 -13.08 -4.27 -9.02
N VAL A 163 -13.77 -5.00 -8.13
CA VAL A 163 -15.01 -4.52 -7.50
C VAL A 163 -14.74 -3.46 -6.43
N LEU A 164 -13.71 -3.68 -5.61
CA LEU A 164 -13.36 -2.76 -4.52
C LEU A 164 -12.76 -1.44 -5.03
N CYS A 165 -12.01 -1.49 -6.14
CA CYS A 165 -11.35 -0.34 -6.77
C CYS A 165 -12.14 0.18 -8.01
N LYS A 166 -13.45 0.00 -8.05
CA LYS A 166 -14.33 0.34 -9.20
C LYS A 166 -14.29 1.81 -9.61
N ASP A 167 -13.92 2.69 -8.68
CA ASP A 167 -13.84 4.14 -8.93
C ASP A 167 -12.53 4.55 -9.64
N PHE A 168 -11.62 3.59 -9.82
CA PHE A 168 -10.37 3.77 -10.55
C PHE A 168 -10.47 3.27 -12.00
N GLN A 169 -9.84 3.98 -12.90
CA GLN A 169 -9.52 3.45 -14.23
C GLN A 169 -8.38 2.44 -14.07
N ILE A 170 -8.66 1.15 -14.29
CA ILE A 170 -7.68 0.08 -14.13
C ILE A 170 -6.67 0.14 -15.29
N ILE A 171 -5.39 0.27 -14.94
CA ILE A 171 -4.25 0.27 -15.85
C ILE A 171 -3.73 -1.16 -16.05
N SER A 172 -3.59 -1.90 -14.93
CA SER A 172 -3.25 -3.32 -14.97
C SER A 172 -3.91 -4.07 -13.82
N HIS A 173 -4.27 -5.32 -14.07
CA HIS A 173 -4.72 -6.27 -13.08
C HIS A 173 -4.16 -7.64 -13.43
N GLU A 174 -3.46 -8.24 -12.47
CA GLU A 174 -2.87 -9.57 -12.58
C GLU A 174 -3.29 -10.40 -11.38
N GLU A 175 -3.68 -11.65 -11.61
CA GLU A 175 -4.05 -12.56 -10.52
C GLU A 175 -3.50 -13.94 -10.82
N GLU A 176 -2.36 -14.27 -10.20
CA GLU A 176 -1.61 -15.48 -10.47
C GLU A 176 -0.69 -15.90 -9.32
N TRP A 177 -0.02 -17.04 -9.49
CA TRP A 177 1.03 -17.50 -8.60
C TRP A 177 2.35 -16.76 -8.87
N PHE A 178 2.75 -15.96 -7.89
CA PHE A 178 4.08 -15.36 -7.84
C PHE A 178 4.94 -16.17 -6.87
N GLN A 179 5.78 -17.05 -7.41
CA GLN A 179 6.54 -18.05 -6.65
C GLN A 179 5.58 -19.00 -5.90
N ASP A 180 5.54 -18.94 -4.58
CA ASP A 180 4.73 -19.79 -3.70
C ASP A 180 3.46 -19.10 -3.17
N ARG A 181 3.18 -17.86 -3.60
CA ARG A 181 2.05 -17.06 -3.15
C ARG A 181 1.14 -16.66 -4.31
N HIS A 182 -0.15 -16.98 -4.21
CA HIS A 182 -1.14 -16.50 -5.15
C HIS A 182 -1.61 -15.11 -4.76
N GLU A 183 -1.44 -14.16 -5.67
CA GLU A 183 -1.69 -12.74 -5.40
C GLU A 183 -2.55 -12.11 -6.48
N ALA A 184 -3.37 -11.13 -6.07
CA ALA A 184 -3.95 -10.13 -6.95
C ALA A 184 -3.12 -8.84 -6.84
N ARG A 185 -2.72 -8.30 -8.00
CA ARG A 185 -1.98 -7.04 -8.15
C ARG A 185 -2.78 -6.12 -9.04
N LEU A 186 -3.00 -4.89 -8.61
CA LEU A 186 -3.77 -3.91 -9.38
C LEU A 186 -3.07 -2.56 -9.36
N VAL A 187 -3.02 -1.93 -10.54
CA VAL A 187 -2.67 -0.53 -10.71
C VAL A 187 -3.88 0.20 -11.28
N GLY A 188 -4.29 1.26 -10.63
CA GLY A 188 -5.40 2.10 -11.06
C GLY A 188 -5.06 3.59 -11.01
N CYS A 189 -5.69 4.36 -11.88
CA CYS A 189 -5.65 5.82 -11.88
C CYS A 189 -7.01 6.36 -11.44
N LEU A 190 -7.05 7.24 -10.43
CA LEU A 190 -8.29 7.92 -10.08
C LEU A 190 -8.58 8.98 -11.13
N PRO A 191 -9.73 8.92 -11.85
CA PRO A 191 -10.04 9.90 -12.89
C PRO A 191 -10.06 11.34 -12.36
N GLU A 192 -9.64 12.28 -13.21
CA GLU A 192 -9.89 13.71 -12.95
C GLU A 192 -11.41 13.99 -12.95
N PRO A 193 -11.89 14.90 -12.09
CA PRO A 193 -13.27 15.35 -12.19
C PRO A 193 -13.54 15.90 -13.57
N LEU A 194 -14.69 15.55 -14.17
CA LEU A 194 -15.10 16.14 -15.42
C LEU A 194 -15.18 17.67 -15.26
N THR A 195 -14.19 18.37 -15.78
CA THR A 195 -14.28 19.83 -15.90
C THR A 195 -15.35 20.12 -16.95
N ASN A 196 -16.52 20.60 -16.53
CA ASN A 196 -17.48 21.21 -17.45
C ASN A 196 -16.75 22.36 -18.15
N ARG A 197 -16.26 22.11 -19.37
CA ARG A 197 -15.84 23.20 -20.27
C ARG A 197 -17.12 23.95 -20.66
N ASN A 198 -17.39 25.04 -19.95
CA ASN A 198 -18.35 26.05 -20.40
C ASN A 198 -17.83 26.74 -21.65
#